data_69f7e86560357a564ffaa49c23f2c130
#
_entry.id   69f7e86560357a564ffaa49c23f2c130
#
_cell.length_a   1.000
_cell.length_b   1.000
_cell.length_c   1.000
_cell.angle_alpha   90.00
_cell.angle_beta   90.00
_cell.angle_gamma   90.00
#
_symmetry.space_group_name_H-M   'P 1'
#
loop_
_entity.id
_entity.type
_entity.pdbx_description
1 polymer ?
#
loop_
_entity_poly.entity_id
_entity_poly.type
_entity_poly.pdbx_seq_one_letter_code
_entity_poly.pdbx_strand_id
1 'polypeptide(L)'
;WVDFLEGGKLVASVNSPESMGSTDAQAYIHTGSHRISSLQFYHNRNITIKPATTALADSATVRFYFLDTETDTLIKASGCSHCFKPASAYELGVTKYSDTNDNIENGALVDNTTGSYLFINSPKNKIIPFDKGYYAEFKVKNFSEFWLSDRGIGKNLLKLISFTANKFNLIDVLTEWVTSDEYNINRFEIEVARGNNDYQLNRFTRIGSVNSQGNSNGEQRYSFTDI
;
A
#
# COMPACT_ATOMS: atom_id res chain seq x y z
N TRP A 1 3.50 -3.14 -26.98
CA TRP A 1 2.44 -3.60 -26.08
C TRP A 1 1.90 -4.94 -26.54
N VAL A 2 1.67 -5.83 -25.59
CA VAL A 2 0.94 -7.09 -25.77
C VAL A 2 -0.31 -7.00 -24.93
N ASP A 3 -1.47 -7.18 -25.57
CA ASP A 3 -2.78 -7.08 -24.91
C ASP A 3 -3.26 -8.49 -24.51
N PHE A 4 -3.75 -8.60 -23.28
CA PHE A 4 -4.36 -9.81 -22.75
C PHE A 4 -5.87 -9.61 -22.63
N LEU A 5 -6.60 -10.56 -23.18
CA LEU A 5 -8.05 -10.53 -23.29
C LEU A 5 -8.65 -11.72 -22.55
N GLU A 6 -9.70 -11.48 -21.78
CA GLU A 6 -10.54 -12.52 -21.20
C GLU A 6 -11.99 -12.33 -21.63
N GLY A 7 -12.59 -13.35 -22.24
CA GLY A 7 -13.93 -13.22 -22.83
C GLY A 7 -14.08 -12.08 -23.85
N GLY A 8 -13.00 -11.77 -24.59
CA GLY A 8 -12.96 -10.66 -25.54
C GLY A 8 -12.83 -9.26 -24.94
N LYS A 9 -12.63 -9.16 -23.62
CA LYS A 9 -12.43 -7.89 -22.93
C LYS A 9 -10.97 -7.73 -22.50
N LEU A 10 -10.44 -6.53 -22.69
CA LEU A 10 -9.08 -6.19 -22.30
C LEU A 10 -8.95 -6.19 -20.78
N VAL A 11 -8.03 -7.00 -20.25
CA VAL A 11 -7.80 -7.14 -18.81
C VAL A 11 -6.44 -6.60 -18.38
N ALA A 12 -5.42 -6.77 -19.22
CA ALA A 12 -4.10 -6.23 -19.01
C ALA A 12 -3.38 -5.94 -20.34
N SER A 13 -2.41 -5.04 -20.31
CA SER A 13 -1.42 -4.89 -21.38
C SER A 13 -0.03 -4.84 -20.77
N VAL A 14 0.95 -5.42 -21.45
CA VAL A 14 2.34 -5.41 -21.00
C VAL A 14 3.24 -4.91 -22.11
N ASN A 15 4.15 -4.01 -21.76
CA ASN A 15 5.25 -3.59 -22.62
C ASN A 15 6.57 -3.95 -21.91
N SER A 16 7.22 -4.99 -22.39
CA SER A 16 8.49 -5.49 -21.87
C SER A 16 9.64 -5.16 -22.83
N PRO A 17 10.79 -4.70 -22.31
CA PRO A 17 11.98 -4.49 -23.14
C PRO A 17 12.64 -5.80 -23.58
N GLU A 18 12.28 -6.93 -22.99
CA GLU A 18 12.83 -8.25 -23.25
C GLU A 18 11.73 -9.31 -23.35
N SER A 19 12.09 -10.48 -23.90
CA SER A 19 11.13 -11.56 -24.07
C SER A 19 10.68 -12.12 -22.73
N MET A 20 9.39 -12.20 -22.53
CA MET A 20 8.76 -12.81 -21.36
C MET A 20 8.44 -14.31 -21.57
N GLY A 21 8.62 -14.81 -22.81
CA GLY A 21 8.21 -16.16 -23.20
C GLY A 21 6.69 -16.30 -23.23
N SER A 22 6.21 -17.55 -23.17
CA SER A 22 4.77 -17.80 -23.00
C SER A 22 4.27 -17.12 -21.72
N THR A 23 3.18 -16.38 -21.81
CA THR A 23 2.67 -15.58 -20.71
C THR A 23 1.17 -15.76 -20.58
N ASP A 24 0.73 -16.21 -19.42
CA ASP A 24 -0.68 -16.29 -19.06
C ASP A 24 -1.07 -15.05 -18.25
N ALA A 25 -2.22 -14.46 -18.58
CA ALA A 25 -2.84 -13.41 -17.79
C ALA A 25 -4.30 -13.74 -17.53
N GLN A 26 -4.70 -13.65 -16.28
CA GLN A 26 -6.07 -13.96 -15.85
C GLN A 26 -6.62 -12.85 -14.97
N ALA A 27 -7.88 -12.48 -15.20
CA ALA A 27 -8.61 -11.57 -14.33
C ALA A 27 -9.60 -12.34 -13.46
N TYR A 28 -9.61 -12.00 -12.18
CA TYR A 28 -10.58 -12.53 -11.21
C TYR A 28 -11.53 -11.41 -10.81
N ILE A 29 -12.83 -11.70 -10.86
CA ILE A 29 -13.88 -10.75 -10.47
C ILE A 29 -14.70 -11.38 -9.35
N HIS A 30 -14.58 -10.83 -8.16
CA HIS A 30 -15.37 -11.23 -7.01
C HIS A 30 -16.76 -10.59 -7.09
N THR A 31 -17.81 -11.40 -6.96
CA THR A 31 -19.20 -10.94 -7.09
C THR A 31 -19.89 -10.66 -5.74
N GLY A 32 -19.22 -10.96 -4.62
CA GLY A 32 -19.71 -10.72 -3.27
C GLY A 32 -19.39 -9.33 -2.73
N SER A 33 -19.44 -9.20 -1.41
CA SER A 33 -18.99 -8.02 -0.68
C SER A 33 -17.52 -7.73 -0.99
N HIS A 34 -17.10 -6.45 -0.89
CA HIS A 34 -15.71 -6.11 -1.10
C HIS A 34 -14.80 -6.86 -0.15
N ARG A 35 -13.70 -7.36 -0.69
CA ARG A 35 -12.70 -8.09 0.09
C ARG A 35 -11.98 -7.14 1.02
N ILE A 36 -11.73 -7.60 2.24
CA ILE A 36 -11.07 -6.83 3.30
C ILE A 36 -9.87 -7.62 3.78
N SER A 37 -8.73 -6.96 3.85
CA SER A 37 -7.54 -7.46 4.54
C SER A 37 -6.77 -6.28 5.11
N SER A 38 -6.15 -6.46 6.29
CA SER A 38 -5.31 -5.45 6.93
C SER A 38 -5.98 -4.06 7.03
N LEU A 39 -7.24 -4.05 7.46
CA LEU A 39 -8.08 -2.86 7.62
C LEU A 39 -8.23 -2.01 6.34
N GLN A 40 -8.22 -2.64 5.18
CA GLN A 40 -8.56 -1.93 3.94
C GLN A 40 -9.46 -2.76 3.05
N PHE A 41 -10.25 -2.07 2.26
CA PHE A 41 -11.01 -2.65 1.18
C PHE A 41 -10.16 -2.80 -0.07
N TYR A 42 -10.34 -3.91 -0.76
CA TYR A 42 -9.75 -4.19 -2.07
C TYR A 42 -10.79 -4.14 -3.16
N HIS A 43 -10.37 -3.68 -4.31
CA HIS A 43 -11.16 -3.76 -5.53
C HIS A 43 -11.59 -5.22 -5.78
N ASN A 44 -12.81 -5.43 -6.27
CA ASN A 44 -13.31 -6.78 -6.53
C ASN A 44 -12.67 -7.44 -7.76
N ARG A 45 -11.95 -6.66 -8.57
CA ARG A 45 -11.11 -7.17 -9.66
C ARG A 45 -9.65 -7.21 -9.23
N ASN A 46 -8.99 -8.32 -9.52
CA ASN A 46 -7.55 -8.45 -9.48
C ASN A 46 -7.08 -9.25 -10.71
N ILE A 47 -5.80 -9.19 -11.02
CA ILE A 47 -5.19 -9.93 -12.12
C ILE A 47 -3.97 -10.70 -11.66
N THR A 48 -3.72 -11.83 -12.31
CA THR A 48 -2.42 -12.50 -12.28
C THR A 48 -1.77 -12.39 -13.65
N ILE A 49 -0.45 -12.27 -13.69
CA ILE A 49 0.36 -12.37 -14.92
C ILE A 49 1.50 -13.32 -14.62
N LYS A 50 1.58 -14.40 -15.38
CA LYS A 50 2.55 -15.50 -15.19
C LYS A 50 3.34 -15.75 -16.46
N PRO A 51 4.48 -15.06 -16.65
CA PRO A 51 5.36 -15.30 -17.77
C PRO A 51 6.28 -16.51 -17.52
N ALA A 52 6.73 -17.17 -18.58
CA ALA A 52 7.75 -18.21 -18.50
C ALA A 52 9.10 -17.67 -17.99
N THR A 53 9.41 -16.40 -18.30
CA THR A 53 10.57 -15.67 -17.75
C THR A 53 10.13 -14.95 -16.48
N THR A 54 10.49 -15.48 -15.33
CA THR A 54 9.95 -14.99 -14.03
C THR A 54 10.59 -13.72 -13.51
N ALA A 55 11.80 -13.37 -13.96
CA ALA A 55 12.51 -12.14 -13.58
C ALA A 55 13.14 -11.48 -14.80
N LEU A 56 12.89 -10.19 -14.96
CA LEU A 56 13.41 -9.37 -16.03
C LEU A 56 14.67 -8.61 -15.57
N ALA A 57 15.63 -8.42 -16.46
CA ALA A 57 16.78 -7.54 -16.21
C ALA A 57 16.31 -6.08 -16.07
N ASP A 58 15.42 -5.64 -16.98
CA ASP A 58 14.79 -4.33 -16.96
C ASP A 58 13.29 -4.42 -16.64
N SER A 59 12.71 -3.30 -16.18
CA SER A 59 11.30 -3.29 -15.81
C SER A 59 10.39 -3.26 -17.02
N ALA A 60 9.38 -4.13 -17.02
CA ALA A 60 8.23 -4.03 -17.91
C ALA A 60 7.22 -3.01 -17.37
N THR A 61 6.49 -2.38 -18.27
CA THR A 61 5.34 -1.55 -17.93
C THR A 61 4.06 -2.37 -18.07
N VAL A 62 3.21 -2.33 -17.05
CA VAL A 62 1.93 -3.03 -16.99
C VAL A 62 0.81 -2.01 -16.98
N ARG A 63 -0.27 -2.29 -17.71
CA ARG A 63 -1.57 -1.64 -17.60
C ARG A 63 -2.58 -2.65 -17.08
N PHE A 64 -3.19 -2.35 -15.97
CA PHE A 64 -4.25 -3.15 -15.36
C PHE A 64 -5.57 -2.40 -15.54
N TYR A 65 -6.50 -2.98 -16.33
CA TYR A 65 -7.76 -2.34 -16.69
C TYR A 65 -8.89 -2.68 -15.73
N PHE A 66 -9.70 -1.67 -15.37
CA PHE A 66 -10.84 -1.83 -14.47
C PHE A 66 -11.94 -0.81 -14.80
N LEU A 67 -13.17 -1.10 -14.40
CA LEU A 67 -14.33 -0.27 -14.72
C LEU A 67 -14.56 0.82 -13.67
N ASP A 68 -15.10 1.94 -14.11
CA ASP A 68 -15.53 3.04 -13.23
C ASP A 68 -16.60 2.56 -12.23
N THR A 69 -17.57 1.77 -12.70
CA THR A 69 -18.61 1.19 -11.86
C THR A 69 -18.08 0.26 -10.76
N GLU A 70 -16.98 -0.45 -11.00
CA GLU A 70 -16.31 -1.29 -10.00
C GLU A 70 -15.64 -0.43 -8.93
N THR A 71 -15.02 0.69 -9.33
CA THR A 71 -14.42 1.66 -8.41
C THR A 71 -15.49 2.38 -7.59
N ASP A 72 -16.58 2.78 -8.20
CA ASP A 72 -17.73 3.40 -7.52
C ASP A 72 -18.29 2.51 -6.40
N THR A 73 -18.36 1.20 -6.62
CA THR A 73 -18.81 0.26 -5.60
C THR A 73 -17.79 0.16 -4.46
N LEU A 74 -16.50 0.21 -4.75
CA LEU A 74 -15.45 0.22 -3.74
C LEU A 74 -15.49 1.49 -2.87
N ILE A 75 -15.67 2.66 -3.48
CA ILE A 75 -15.80 3.93 -2.78
C ILE A 75 -17.01 3.90 -1.81
N LYS A 76 -18.08 3.23 -2.19
CA LYS A 76 -19.31 3.07 -1.40
C LYS A 76 -19.26 1.85 -0.46
N ALA A 77 -18.17 1.09 -0.45
CA ALA A 77 -18.05 -0.12 0.37
C ALA A 77 -18.33 0.16 1.86
N SER A 78 -19.00 -0.76 2.51
CA SER A 78 -19.42 -0.70 3.91
C SER A 78 -19.16 -2.04 4.60
N GLY A 79 -19.48 -2.12 5.90
CA GLY A 79 -19.27 -3.35 6.69
C GLY A 79 -17.98 -3.37 7.51
N CYS A 80 -17.12 -2.35 7.34
CA CYS A 80 -15.96 -2.11 8.18
C CYS A 80 -15.82 -0.61 8.42
N SER A 81 -16.09 -0.16 9.64
CA SER A 81 -16.09 1.27 10.01
C SER A 81 -14.69 1.88 10.03
N HIS A 82 -13.65 1.07 10.17
CA HIS A 82 -12.26 1.50 10.29
C HIS A 82 -11.40 1.08 9.09
N CYS A 83 -12.01 0.49 8.05
CA CYS A 83 -11.27 0.09 6.88
C CYS A 83 -11.05 1.26 5.92
N PHE A 84 -9.84 1.37 5.44
CA PHE A 84 -9.47 2.35 4.42
C PHE A 84 -10.09 1.99 3.08
N LYS A 85 -10.50 3.01 2.36
CA LYS A 85 -11.01 2.94 0.98
C LYS A 85 -10.71 4.23 0.26
N PRO A 86 -10.54 4.21 -1.07
CA PRO A 86 -10.28 5.42 -1.84
C PRO A 86 -11.52 6.33 -1.85
N ALA A 87 -11.31 7.64 -1.95
CA ALA A 87 -12.36 8.61 -2.24
C ALA A 87 -12.56 8.81 -3.76
N SER A 88 -11.58 8.40 -4.57
CA SER A 88 -11.63 8.45 -6.04
C SER A 88 -10.75 7.36 -6.65
N ALA A 89 -10.95 7.08 -7.94
CA ALA A 89 -10.10 6.15 -8.69
C ALA A 89 -8.61 6.56 -8.65
N TYR A 90 -8.33 7.85 -8.61
CA TYR A 90 -6.96 8.40 -8.63
C TYR A 90 -6.15 8.15 -7.35
N GLU A 91 -6.81 7.73 -6.26
CA GLU A 91 -6.16 7.34 -5.02
C GLU A 91 -5.75 5.87 -5.00
N LEU A 92 -6.21 5.09 -5.98
CA LEU A 92 -5.86 3.68 -6.08
C LEU A 92 -4.36 3.48 -6.35
N GLY A 93 -3.77 2.62 -5.56
CA GLY A 93 -2.46 2.02 -5.80
C GLY A 93 -2.58 0.56 -6.18
N VAL A 94 -1.48 -0.02 -6.63
CA VAL A 94 -1.37 -1.43 -6.98
C VAL A 94 -0.61 -2.17 -5.88
N THR A 95 -1.24 -3.14 -5.26
CA THR A 95 -0.59 -4.10 -4.38
C THR A 95 -0.19 -5.32 -5.20
N LYS A 96 1.10 -5.59 -5.30
CA LYS A 96 1.61 -6.83 -5.85
C LYS A 96 1.83 -7.83 -4.72
N TYR A 97 1.24 -9.00 -4.83
CA TYR A 97 1.52 -10.14 -3.96
C TYR A 97 2.36 -11.16 -4.72
N SER A 98 3.40 -11.68 -4.09
CA SER A 98 4.28 -12.69 -4.68
C SER A 98 4.57 -13.80 -3.66
N ASP A 99 4.41 -15.03 -4.08
CA ASP A 99 4.72 -16.21 -3.28
C ASP A 99 5.62 -17.17 -4.04
N THR A 100 6.24 -18.09 -3.33
CA THR A 100 6.98 -19.23 -3.90
C THR A 100 6.05 -20.36 -4.37
N ASN A 101 4.81 -20.36 -3.88
CA ASN A 101 3.75 -21.25 -4.28
C ASN A 101 2.77 -20.52 -5.22
N ASP A 102 2.95 -20.69 -6.52
CA ASP A 102 2.11 -20.06 -7.55
C ASP A 102 0.61 -20.40 -7.43
N ASN A 103 0.24 -21.46 -6.71
CA ASN A 103 -1.16 -21.86 -6.57
C ASN A 103 -1.95 -20.91 -5.67
N ILE A 104 -1.29 -20.14 -4.80
CA ILE A 104 -1.95 -19.14 -3.96
C ILE A 104 -2.03 -17.74 -4.61
N GLU A 105 -1.43 -17.55 -5.78
CA GLU A 105 -1.65 -16.40 -6.65
C GLU A 105 -2.86 -16.67 -7.57
N ASN A 106 -4.06 -16.77 -6.97
CA ASN A 106 -5.24 -17.38 -7.58
C ASN A 106 -6.50 -16.50 -7.54
N GLY A 107 -6.34 -15.24 -7.12
CA GLY A 107 -7.45 -14.30 -7.00
C GLY A 107 -8.16 -14.33 -5.64
N ALA A 108 -7.71 -15.15 -4.70
CA ALA A 108 -8.26 -15.21 -3.35
C ALA A 108 -7.33 -14.45 -2.38
N LEU A 109 -7.82 -13.35 -1.81
CA LEU A 109 -7.02 -12.55 -0.87
C LEU A 109 -6.78 -13.26 0.47
N VAL A 110 -7.63 -14.23 0.82
CA VAL A 110 -7.62 -14.88 2.14
C VAL A 110 -6.45 -15.84 2.33
N ASP A 111 -5.91 -16.40 1.27
CA ASP A 111 -4.78 -17.33 1.30
C ASP A 111 -3.41 -16.67 1.02
N ASN A 112 -3.41 -15.38 0.71
CA ASN A 112 -2.22 -14.57 0.55
C ASN A 112 -1.53 -14.27 1.89
N THR A 113 -1.05 -15.31 2.59
CA THR A 113 -0.56 -15.21 3.98
C THR A 113 0.93 -15.40 4.15
N THR A 114 1.61 -16.06 3.21
CA THR A 114 3.02 -16.47 3.33
C THR A 114 3.99 -15.69 2.44
N GLY A 115 3.48 -15.09 1.38
CA GLY A 115 4.27 -14.34 0.41
C GLY A 115 4.67 -12.94 0.84
N SER A 116 5.17 -12.19 -0.11
CA SER A 116 5.58 -10.80 0.07
C SER A 116 4.63 -9.84 -0.65
N TYR A 117 4.44 -8.67 -0.04
CA TYR A 117 3.62 -7.60 -0.59
C TYR A 117 4.48 -6.40 -0.98
N LEU A 118 4.25 -5.87 -2.17
CA LEU A 118 4.80 -4.62 -2.64
C LEU A 118 3.68 -3.68 -3.04
N PHE A 119 3.60 -2.52 -2.39
CA PHE A 119 2.65 -1.48 -2.77
C PHE A 119 3.28 -0.44 -3.69
N ILE A 120 2.66 -0.23 -4.83
CA ILE A 120 3.07 0.71 -5.88
C ILE A 120 2.03 1.83 -5.92
N ASN A 121 2.38 2.98 -5.35
CA ASN A 121 1.51 4.16 -5.31
C ASN A 121 2.01 5.27 -6.25
N SER A 122 1.25 6.34 -6.36
CA SER A 122 1.67 7.57 -7.06
C SER A 122 3.00 8.10 -6.47
N PRO A 123 3.96 8.58 -7.28
CA PRO A 123 3.90 8.72 -8.75
C PRO A 123 4.33 7.47 -9.55
N LYS A 124 4.65 6.35 -8.87
CA LYS A 124 5.10 5.10 -9.53
C LYS A 124 3.94 4.32 -10.18
N ASN A 125 2.72 4.57 -9.73
CA ASN A 125 1.48 4.13 -10.34
C ASN A 125 0.71 5.34 -10.85
N LYS A 126 0.15 5.25 -12.05
CA LYS A 126 -0.67 6.30 -12.66
C LYS A 126 -2.02 5.71 -13.00
N ILE A 127 -3.09 6.34 -12.56
CA ILE A 127 -4.46 6.00 -12.95
C ILE A 127 -4.86 6.88 -14.13
N ILE A 128 -5.19 6.25 -15.23
CA ILE A 128 -5.47 6.93 -16.51
C ILE A 128 -6.87 6.53 -16.99
N PRO A 129 -7.75 7.50 -17.32
CA PRO A 129 -9.06 7.21 -17.87
C PRO A 129 -8.96 6.42 -19.18
N PHE A 130 -9.79 5.41 -19.34
CA PHE A 130 -9.85 4.59 -20.53
C PHE A 130 -11.24 3.96 -20.71
N ASP A 131 -11.85 4.15 -21.87
CA ASP A 131 -13.19 3.65 -22.21
C ASP A 131 -14.22 3.94 -21.10
N LYS A 132 -14.79 2.90 -20.49
CA LYS A 132 -15.78 2.98 -19.41
C LYS A 132 -15.16 2.87 -18.00
N GLY A 133 -13.89 3.20 -17.87
CA GLY A 133 -13.18 3.11 -16.60
C GLY A 133 -11.78 3.67 -16.70
N TYR A 134 -10.82 2.89 -16.22
CA TYR A 134 -9.43 3.32 -16.06
C TYR A 134 -8.48 2.18 -16.34
N TYR A 135 -7.21 2.51 -16.48
CA TYR A 135 -6.13 1.57 -16.20
C TYR A 135 -5.13 2.16 -15.21
N ALA A 136 -4.57 1.28 -14.38
CA ALA A 136 -3.40 1.56 -13.57
C ALA A 136 -2.15 1.23 -14.38
N GLU A 137 -1.24 2.20 -14.58
CA GLU A 137 0.03 1.99 -15.28
C GLU A 137 1.19 2.03 -14.29
N PHE A 138 1.97 0.97 -14.23
CA PHE A 138 3.07 0.80 -13.29
C PHE A 138 4.17 -0.07 -13.87
N LYS A 139 5.35 -0.08 -13.22
CA LYS A 139 6.51 -0.86 -13.65
C LYS A 139 6.87 -1.95 -12.66
N VAL A 140 7.23 -3.13 -13.18
CA VAL A 140 7.68 -4.29 -12.40
C VAL A 140 8.84 -5.02 -13.10
N LYS A 141 9.70 -5.68 -12.31
CA LYS A 141 10.76 -6.57 -12.82
C LYS A 141 10.36 -8.05 -12.78
N ASN A 142 9.33 -8.38 -12.05
CA ASN A 142 8.75 -9.72 -11.96
C ASN A 142 7.24 -9.61 -11.82
N PHE A 143 6.56 -10.64 -12.24
CA PHE A 143 5.10 -10.69 -12.29
C PHE A 143 4.55 -11.61 -11.21
N SER A 144 3.24 -11.50 -10.95
CA SER A 144 2.60 -12.17 -9.86
C SER A 144 1.11 -11.83 -9.84
N GLU A 145 0.51 -11.74 -8.68
CA GLU A 145 -0.85 -11.29 -8.49
C GLU A 145 -0.88 -9.79 -8.15
N PHE A 146 -1.79 -9.04 -8.79
CA PHE A 146 -1.94 -7.59 -8.63
C PHE A 146 -3.35 -7.23 -8.19
N TRP A 147 -3.42 -6.40 -7.15
CA TRP A 147 -4.63 -5.92 -6.51
C TRP A 147 -4.69 -4.39 -6.52
N LEU A 148 -5.90 -3.84 -6.61
CA LEU A 148 -6.12 -2.41 -6.45
C LEU A 148 -6.68 -2.12 -5.06
N SER A 149 -6.09 -1.15 -4.38
CA SER A 149 -6.49 -0.70 -3.04
C SER A 149 -6.00 0.72 -2.79
N ASP A 150 -6.53 1.39 -1.78
CA ASP A 150 -6.07 2.72 -1.36
C ASP A 150 -4.64 2.67 -0.80
N ARG A 151 -4.31 1.60 -0.05
CA ARG A 151 -3.05 1.49 0.68
C ARG A 151 -2.44 0.10 0.56
N GLY A 152 -1.13 -0.01 0.78
CA GLY A 152 -0.44 -1.29 0.81
C GLY A 152 -0.68 -2.08 2.08
N ILE A 153 -0.65 -3.41 1.97
CA ILE A 153 -0.63 -4.30 3.15
C ILE A 153 0.69 -4.11 3.89
N GLY A 154 0.62 -4.11 5.22
CA GLY A 154 1.80 -4.09 6.09
C GLY A 154 2.52 -2.75 6.19
N LYS A 155 1.97 -1.68 5.64
CA LYS A 155 2.51 -0.35 5.94
C LYS A 155 2.10 0.07 7.36
N ASN A 156 3.09 0.41 8.15
CA ASN A 156 2.88 1.23 9.32
C ASN A 156 2.38 2.59 8.83
N LEU A 157 1.12 2.90 9.07
CA LEU A 157 0.55 4.17 8.71
C LEU A 157 0.59 5.07 9.94
N LEU A 158 1.26 6.18 9.79
CA LEU A 158 1.34 7.20 10.80
C LEU A 158 1.28 8.55 10.12
N LYS A 159 0.35 9.39 10.56
CA LYS A 159 0.37 10.81 10.24
C LYS A 159 0.68 11.57 11.52
N LEU A 160 1.87 12.16 11.58
CA LEU A 160 2.23 13.11 12.63
C LEU A 160 1.56 14.45 12.33
N ILE A 161 0.68 14.89 13.21
CA ILE A 161 -0.03 16.18 13.11
C ILE A 161 0.80 17.29 13.73
N SER A 162 1.36 17.04 14.91
CA SER A 162 2.21 18.00 15.62
C SER A 162 3.24 17.28 16.47
N PHE A 163 4.37 17.94 16.67
CA PHE A 163 5.39 17.57 17.63
C PHE A 163 5.94 18.83 18.27
N THR A 164 6.00 18.87 19.58
CA THR A 164 6.60 19.96 20.35
C THR A 164 7.54 19.41 21.41
N ALA A 165 8.57 20.17 21.73
CA ALA A 165 9.47 19.91 22.83
C ALA A 165 9.69 21.22 23.60
N ASN A 166 9.23 21.26 24.83
CA ASN A 166 9.26 22.44 25.66
C ASN A 166 10.02 22.17 26.95
N LYS A 167 10.78 23.16 27.39
CA LYS A 167 11.38 23.09 28.73
C LYS A 167 10.28 23.07 29.77
N PHE A 168 10.21 22.00 30.57
CA PHE A 168 9.18 21.78 31.57
C PHE A 168 9.57 22.39 32.94
N ASN A 169 10.86 22.31 33.28
CA ASN A 169 11.45 22.95 34.46
C ASN A 169 12.94 23.29 34.17
N LEU A 170 13.79 23.39 35.20
CA LEU A 170 15.19 23.79 35.02
C LEU A 170 16.01 22.79 34.22
N ILE A 171 15.67 21.50 34.26
CA ILE A 171 16.45 20.40 33.68
C ILE A 171 15.63 19.51 32.75
N ASP A 172 14.30 19.44 32.93
CA ASP A 172 13.46 18.50 32.18
C ASP A 172 12.88 19.13 30.92
N VAL A 173 12.66 18.29 29.91
CA VAL A 173 12.01 18.62 28.66
C VAL A 173 10.76 17.78 28.49
N LEU A 174 9.60 18.41 28.33
CA LEU A 174 8.36 17.76 27.95
C LEU A 174 8.25 17.74 26.43
N THR A 175 8.16 16.54 25.87
CA THR A 175 7.80 16.34 24.46
C THR A 175 6.34 15.91 24.38
N GLU A 176 5.60 16.51 23.45
CA GLU A 176 4.21 16.18 23.17
C GLU A 176 4.01 16.03 21.67
N TRP A 177 3.24 15.03 21.26
CA TRP A 177 2.89 14.87 19.85
C TRP A 177 1.47 14.37 19.68
N VAL A 178 0.92 14.70 18.52
CA VAL A 178 -0.40 14.29 18.09
C VAL A 178 -0.24 13.56 16.78
N THR A 179 -0.87 12.41 16.68
CA THR A 179 -0.91 11.60 15.47
C THR A 179 -2.33 11.39 15.01
N SER A 180 -2.51 11.01 13.75
CA SER A 180 -3.75 10.41 13.24
C SER A 180 -3.39 9.21 12.36
N ASP A 181 -4.41 8.40 12.04
CA ASP A 181 -4.25 7.25 11.15
C ASP A 181 -3.13 6.29 11.59
N GLU A 182 -3.08 5.99 12.89
CA GLU A 182 -2.15 4.98 13.40
C GLU A 182 -2.62 3.58 13.01
N TYR A 183 -1.78 2.88 12.27
CA TYR A 183 -2.02 1.49 11.93
C TYR A 183 -0.73 0.69 12.02
N ASN A 184 -0.77 -0.41 12.77
CA ASN A 184 0.36 -1.28 12.99
C ASN A 184 1.59 -0.56 13.58
N ILE A 185 1.34 0.49 14.37
CA ILE A 185 2.36 1.19 15.15
C ILE A 185 2.43 0.53 16.52
N ASN A 186 3.62 0.08 16.90
CA ASN A 186 3.83 -0.57 18.21
C ASN A 186 4.20 0.47 19.29
N ARG A 187 5.17 1.33 18.95
CA ARG A 187 5.68 2.34 19.87
C ARG A 187 6.33 3.50 19.13
N PHE A 188 6.51 4.60 19.83
CA PHE A 188 7.34 5.74 19.45
C PHE A 188 8.66 5.67 20.20
N GLU A 189 9.75 5.88 19.52
CA GLU A 189 11.07 6.02 20.14
C GLU A 189 11.44 7.50 20.14
N ILE A 190 11.83 8.01 21.30
CA ILE A 190 12.20 9.40 21.48
C ILE A 190 13.72 9.47 21.48
N GLU A 191 14.25 10.32 20.62
CA GLU A 191 15.68 10.50 20.43
C GLU A 191 16.06 11.98 20.56
N VAL A 192 17.26 12.25 21.06
CA VAL A 192 17.80 13.60 21.23
C VAL A 192 19.16 13.73 20.55
N ALA A 193 19.38 14.85 19.88
CA ALA A 193 20.71 15.32 19.48
C ALA A 193 21.21 16.31 20.54
N ARG A 194 22.37 16.02 21.15
CA ARG A 194 22.94 16.89 22.20
C ARG A 194 23.83 17.98 21.58
N GLY A 195 23.24 19.13 21.35
CA GLY A 195 23.89 20.27 20.72
C GLY A 195 23.88 20.26 19.20
N ASN A 196 24.29 21.40 18.64
CA ASN A 196 24.19 21.64 17.20
C ASN A 196 25.07 20.67 16.37
N ASN A 197 26.23 20.27 16.90
CA ASN A 197 27.11 19.36 16.17
C ASN A 197 26.48 17.98 15.95
N ASP A 198 25.86 17.42 16.98
CA ASP A 198 25.18 16.12 16.87
C ASP A 198 23.95 16.23 15.93
N TYR A 199 23.23 17.33 16.01
CA TYR A 199 22.10 17.58 15.12
C TYR A 199 22.54 17.64 13.65
N GLN A 200 23.60 18.42 13.33
CA GLN A 200 24.12 18.57 11.97
C GLN A 200 24.69 17.25 11.40
N LEU A 201 25.24 16.40 12.26
CA LEU A 201 25.78 15.09 11.91
C LEU A 201 24.74 13.96 11.97
N ASN A 202 23.48 14.29 12.22
CA ASN A 202 22.38 13.32 12.36
C ASN A 202 22.66 12.24 13.42
N ARG A 203 23.29 12.65 14.53
CA ARG A 203 23.63 11.78 15.65
C ARG A 203 22.61 11.92 16.75
N PHE A 204 21.61 11.05 16.73
CA PHE A 204 20.57 11.02 17.76
C PHE A 204 20.81 9.85 18.72
N THR A 205 20.54 10.10 19.98
CA THR A 205 20.58 9.09 21.06
C THR A 205 19.18 8.86 21.58
N ARG A 206 18.75 7.61 21.62
CA ARG A 206 17.46 7.23 22.19
C ARG A 206 17.46 7.51 23.69
N ILE A 207 16.42 8.24 24.16
CA ILE A 207 16.21 8.60 25.56
C ILE A 207 14.98 7.92 26.15
N GLY A 208 14.07 7.43 25.32
CA GLY A 208 12.90 6.71 25.81
C GLY A 208 12.02 6.14 24.73
N SER A 209 10.90 5.56 25.16
CA SER A 209 9.84 5.11 24.25
C SER A 209 8.47 5.21 24.90
N VAL A 210 7.43 5.42 24.09
CA VAL A 210 6.03 5.43 24.48
C VAL A 210 5.27 4.46 23.59
N ASN A 211 4.52 3.53 24.16
CA ASN A 211 3.72 2.59 23.39
C ASN A 211 2.59 3.32 22.65
N SER A 212 2.30 2.90 21.43
CA SER A 212 1.10 3.34 20.72
C SER A 212 -0.14 2.87 21.47
N GLN A 213 -1.23 3.62 21.33
CA GLN A 213 -2.54 3.25 21.87
C GLN A 213 -3.25 2.21 20.97
N GLY A 214 -2.60 1.77 19.89
CA GLY A 214 -3.13 0.82 18.93
C GLY A 214 -3.68 1.48 17.67
N ASN A 215 -4.30 0.69 16.82
CA ASN A 215 -4.84 1.17 15.55
C ASN A 215 -5.95 2.20 15.76
N SER A 216 -5.83 3.35 15.10
CA SER A 216 -6.77 4.47 15.21
C SER A 216 -6.85 5.26 13.89
N ASN A 217 -8.06 5.69 13.53
CA ASN A 217 -8.30 6.66 12.44
C ASN A 217 -8.52 8.08 12.97
N GLY A 218 -8.46 8.26 14.29
CA GLY A 218 -8.64 9.55 14.96
C GLY A 218 -7.35 10.04 15.59
N GLU A 219 -7.39 11.27 16.10
CA GLU A 219 -6.25 11.85 16.81
C GLU A 219 -5.91 11.06 18.08
N GLN A 220 -4.63 10.76 18.24
CA GLN A 220 -4.04 10.22 19.45
C GLN A 220 -3.00 11.20 19.98
N ARG A 221 -2.95 11.35 21.32
CA ARG A 221 -2.05 12.29 21.99
C ARG A 221 -1.08 11.54 22.89
N TYR A 222 0.16 11.92 22.82
CA TYR A 222 1.26 11.31 23.54
C TYR A 222 2.13 12.36 24.17
N SER A 223 2.78 11.98 25.25
CA SER A 223 3.79 12.81 25.90
C SER A 223 4.93 11.94 26.46
N PHE A 224 6.10 12.55 26.58
CA PHE A 224 7.27 11.96 27.23
C PHE A 224 8.07 13.09 27.92
N THR A 225 8.52 12.84 29.15
CA THR A 225 9.39 13.75 29.87
C THR A 225 10.80 13.16 29.96
N ASP A 226 11.78 13.87 29.42
CA ASP A 226 13.21 13.60 29.62
C ASP A 226 13.62 14.26 30.96
N ILE A 227 14.11 13.46 31.91
CA ILE A 227 14.45 13.83 33.27
C ILE A 227 15.96 13.88 33.44
#